data_55c4ae00554857d20e0ba2c931ad1337
#
_entry.id   55c4ae00554857d20e0ba2c931ad1337
#
_cell.length_a   1.000
_cell.length_b   1.000
_cell.length_c   1.000
_cell.angle_alpha   90.00
_cell.angle_beta   90.00
_cell.angle_gamma   90.00
#
_symmetry.space_group_name_H-M   'P 1'
#
loop_
_entity.id
_entity.type
_entity.pdbx_description
1 polymer ?
#
loop_
_entity_poly.entity_id
_entity_poly.type
_entity_poly.pdbx_seq_one_letter_code
_entity_poly.pdbx_strand_id
1 'polypeptide(L)'
;MPTEIRRVAEFLEIPINESRWDAILEHCLFDWMKQNATKCVPLGGAFWDAGAEVFINKGVNGRWSETLTAEESAEYEQRAAAELGVECAGWLATGR
;
A
#
# COMPACT_ATOMS: atom_id res chain seq x y z
N MET A 1 -2.80 -10.38 4.12
CA MET A 1 -1.55 -9.64 4.42
C MET A 1 -0.42 -10.54 4.96
N PRO A 2 -0.56 -11.42 5.99
CA PRO A 2 0.55 -12.27 6.45
C PRO A 2 1.19 -13.10 5.34
N THR A 3 0.39 -13.72 4.49
CA THR A 3 0.85 -14.51 3.34
C THR A 3 1.66 -13.66 2.35
N GLU A 4 1.22 -12.44 2.07
CA GLU A 4 1.93 -11.56 1.13
C GLU A 4 3.27 -11.08 1.69
N ILE A 5 3.37 -10.82 2.98
CA ILE A 5 4.65 -10.47 3.62
C ILE A 5 5.65 -11.63 3.50
N ARG A 6 5.19 -12.88 3.70
CA ARG A 6 6.05 -14.07 3.50
C ARG A 6 6.50 -14.21 2.04
N ARG A 7 5.59 -14.01 1.08
CA ARG A 7 5.93 -14.04 -0.35
C ARG A 7 6.96 -12.99 -0.73
N VAL A 8 6.84 -11.77 -0.20
CA VAL A 8 7.82 -10.69 -0.41
C VAL A 8 9.18 -11.06 0.19
N ALA A 9 9.20 -11.59 1.42
CA ALA A 9 10.43 -12.03 2.07
C ALA A 9 11.11 -13.16 1.28
N GLU A 10 10.33 -14.14 0.80
CA GLU A 10 10.81 -15.24 -0.04
C GLU A 10 11.39 -14.71 -1.35
N PHE A 11 10.68 -13.82 -2.05
CA PHE A 11 11.15 -13.20 -3.29
C PHE A 11 12.47 -12.44 -3.11
N LEU A 12 12.62 -11.77 -1.97
CA LEU A 12 13.83 -11.00 -1.63
C LEU A 12 14.93 -11.86 -0.98
N GLU A 13 14.69 -13.15 -0.80
CA GLU A 13 15.61 -14.09 -0.10
C GLU A 13 15.95 -13.63 1.34
N ILE A 14 15.00 -12.96 2.02
CA ILE A 14 15.16 -12.49 3.40
C ILE A 14 14.60 -13.53 4.36
N PRO A 15 15.43 -14.14 5.23
CA PRO A 15 14.96 -15.09 6.22
C PRO A 15 14.07 -14.42 7.26
N ILE A 16 12.88 -14.98 7.48
CA ILE A 16 11.95 -14.47 8.50
C ILE A 16 12.37 -14.99 9.86
N ASN A 17 12.52 -14.09 10.82
CA ASN A 17 12.70 -14.47 12.22
C ASN A 17 11.31 -14.73 12.85
N GLU A 18 10.96 -16.01 12.99
CA GLU A 18 9.64 -16.41 13.51
C GLU A 18 9.36 -15.92 14.92
N SER A 19 10.39 -15.72 15.75
CA SER A 19 10.20 -15.16 17.09
C SER A 19 9.77 -13.67 17.09
N ARG A 20 9.89 -12.99 15.95
CA ARG A 20 9.49 -11.60 15.75
C ARG A 20 8.31 -11.45 14.80
N TRP A 21 7.71 -12.58 14.38
CA TRP A 21 6.68 -12.57 13.36
C TRP A 21 5.48 -11.70 13.73
N ASP A 22 4.99 -11.80 14.95
CA ASP A 22 3.86 -11.01 15.43
C ASP A 22 4.17 -9.51 15.42
N ALA A 23 5.37 -9.11 15.84
CA ALA A 23 5.81 -7.72 15.76
C ALA A 23 5.94 -7.22 14.32
N ILE A 24 6.41 -8.06 13.39
CA ILE A 24 6.47 -7.72 11.96
C ILE A 24 5.05 -7.45 11.44
N LEU A 25 4.09 -8.30 11.74
CA LEU A 25 2.70 -8.11 11.34
C LEU A 25 2.10 -6.84 11.94
N GLU A 26 2.31 -6.60 13.22
CA GLU A 26 1.83 -5.40 13.91
C GLU A 26 2.35 -4.13 13.24
N HIS A 27 3.65 -4.07 12.94
CA HIS A 27 4.26 -2.91 12.28
C HIS A 27 3.75 -2.67 10.85
N CYS A 28 3.19 -3.68 10.20
CA CYS A 28 2.56 -3.57 8.89
C CYS A 28 1.08 -3.13 8.95
N LEU A 29 0.49 -2.99 10.13
CA LEU A 29 -0.87 -2.51 10.27
C LEU A 29 -0.95 -1.00 10.07
N PHE A 30 -2.02 -0.56 9.39
CA PHE A 30 -2.26 0.86 9.15
C PHE A 30 -2.34 1.66 10.47
N ASP A 31 -3.06 1.15 11.45
CA ASP A 31 -3.24 1.83 12.74
C ASP A 31 -1.92 1.99 13.49
N TRP A 32 -1.07 0.97 13.48
CA TRP A 32 0.26 1.07 14.06
C TRP A 32 1.13 2.11 13.35
N MET A 33 1.15 2.08 12.02
CA MET A 33 1.90 3.07 11.22
C MET A 33 1.39 4.48 11.46
N LYS A 34 0.09 4.67 11.58
CA LYS A 34 -0.52 5.97 11.85
C LYS A 34 -0.15 6.49 13.24
N GLN A 35 -0.24 5.65 14.27
CA GLN A 35 0.17 6.00 15.64
C GLN A 35 1.67 6.28 15.76
N ASN A 36 2.48 5.66 14.91
CA ASN A 36 3.93 5.84 14.86
C ASN A 36 4.38 6.64 13.62
N ALA A 37 3.53 7.51 13.10
CA ALA A 37 3.75 8.20 11.84
C ALA A 37 5.10 8.93 11.76
N THR A 38 5.55 9.56 12.84
CA THR A 38 6.86 10.23 12.91
C THR A 38 8.06 9.31 12.70
N LYS A 39 7.90 8.00 12.94
CA LYS A 39 8.93 6.98 12.70
C LYS A 39 8.85 6.39 11.30
N CYS A 40 7.65 6.32 10.74
CA CYS A 40 7.37 5.66 9.45
C CYS A 40 7.49 6.60 8.26
N VAL A 41 7.27 7.90 8.47
CA VAL A 41 7.25 8.91 7.42
C VAL A 41 8.64 9.54 7.25
N PRO A 42 9.09 9.79 6.00
CA PRO A 42 10.37 10.43 5.74
C PRO A 42 10.55 11.73 6.52
N LEU A 43 11.73 11.89 7.14
CA LEU A 43 12.08 13.03 7.99
C LEU A 43 11.04 13.37 9.09
N GLY A 44 10.33 12.34 9.60
CA GLY A 44 9.33 12.53 10.66
C GLY A 44 8.13 13.41 10.28
N GLY A 45 7.92 13.61 8.98
CA GLY A 45 6.82 14.44 8.48
C GLY A 45 7.12 15.93 8.37
N ALA A 46 8.38 16.34 8.44
CA ALA A 46 8.79 17.77 8.41
C ALA A 46 8.38 18.53 7.14
N PHE A 47 8.07 17.81 6.05
CA PHE A 47 7.63 18.41 4.79
C PHE A 47 6.12 18.68 4.70
N TRP A 48 5.33 18.26 5.68
CA TRP A 48 3.87 18.44 5.66
C TRP A 48 3.43 19.41 6.74
N ASP A 49 2.68 20.41 6.37
CA ASP A 49 2.21 21.47 7.28
C ASP A 49 1.43 20.94 8.50
N ALA A 50 0.74 19.81 8.35
CA ALA A 50 0.01 19.17 9.43
C ALA A 50 0.73 17.92 10.01
N GLY A 51 2.03 17.75 9.70
CA GLY A 51 2.86 16.70 10.27
C GLY A 51 2.71 15.31 9.61
N ALA A 52 3.34 14.31 10.21
CA ALA A 52 3.45 12.95 9.68
C ALA A 52 2.10 12.22 9.53
N GLU A 53 1.12 12.52 10.37
CA GLU A 53 -0.19 11.85 10.37
C GLU A 53 -1.00 12.14 9.11
N VAL A 54 -0.74 13.27 8.43
CA VAL A 54 -1.40 13.62 7.16
C VAL A 54 -0.94 12.71 6.03
N PHE A 55 0.32 12.29 6.03
CA PHE A 55 0.85 11.35 5.05
C PHE A 55 0.16 9.97 5.18
N ILE A 56 -0.01 9.48 6.40
CA ILE A 56 -0.76 8.24 6.68
C ILE A 56 -2.24 8.60 6.88
N ASN A 57 -2.94 8.80 5.75
CA ASN A 57 -4.26 9.40 5.72
C ASN A 57 -5.37 8.50 6.31
N LYS A 58 -6.14 7.80 5.48
CA LYS A 58 -7.35 7.06 5.91
C LYS A 58 -7.22 5.54 5.87
N GLY A 59 -6.29 5.00 5.07
CA GLY A 59 -6.08 3.56 4.90
C GLY A 59 -7.30 2.80 4.34
N VAL A 60 -8.16 3.48 3.59
CA VAL A 60 -9.36 2.91 2.99
C VAL A 60 -9.17 2.80 1.49
N ASN A 61 -9.37 1.59 0.96
CA ASN A 61 -9.33 1.33 -0.48
C ASN A 61 -10.61 1.81 -1.17
N GLY A 62 -10.55 2.03 -2.49
CA GLY A 62 -11.71 2.38 -3.31
C GLY A 62 -12.12 3.85 -3.26
N ARG A 63 -11.41 4.72 -2.58
CA ARG A 63 -11.72 6.17 -2.49
C ARG A 63 -11.66 6.91 -3.82
N TRP A 64 -10.95 6.36 -4.79
CA TRP A 64 -10.89 6.89 -6.14
C TRP A 64 -12.29 7.01 -6.78
N SER A 65 -13.21 6.12 -6.43
CA SER A 65 -14.60 6.13 -6.95
C SER A 65 -15.41 7.37 -6.55
N GLU A 66 -14.99 8.07 -5.50
CA GLU A 66 -15.58 9.34 -5.07
C GLU A 66 -14.95 10.56 -5.75
N THR A 67 -13.81 10.37 -6.42
CA THR A 67 -12.99 11.44 -7.00
C THR A 67 -12.95 11.36 -8.52
N LEU A 68 -12.79 10.17 -9.09
CA LEU A 68 -12.74 9.94 -10.53
C LEU A 68 -14.15 9.75 -11.10
N THR A 69 -14.38 10.31 -12.27
CA THR A 69 -15.58 10.02 -13.06
C THR A 69 -15.52 8.62 -13.64
N ALA A 70 -16.66 8.11 -14.11
CA ALA A 70 -16.71 6.81 -14.80
C ALA A 70 -15.86 6.82 -16.11
N GLU A 71 -15.80 7.96 -16.80
CA GLU A 71 -15.00 8.13 -18.01
C GLU A 71 -13.49 8.07 -17.70
N GLU A 72 -13.03 8.80 -16.69
CA GLU A 72 -11.63 8.77 -16.25
C GLU A 72 -11.20 7.38 -15.77
N SER A 73 -12.07 6.67 -15.06
CA SER A 73 -11.82 5.28 -14.65
C SER A 73 -11.70 4.34 -15.84
N ALA A 74 -12.58 4.46 -16.83
CA ALA A 74 -12.55 3.64 -18.04
C ALA A 74 -11.31 3.94 -18.88
N GLU A 75 -10.92 5.19 -19.01
CA GLU A 75 -9.69 5.60 -19.71
C GLU A 75 -8.45 5.02 -19.01
N TYR A 76 -8.40 5.08 -17.68
CA TYR A 76 -7.30 4.48 -16.92
C TYR A 76 -7.21 2.96 -17.12
N GLU A 77 -8.33 2.25 -17.04
CA GLU A 77 -8.36 0.78 -17.22
C GLU A 77 -7.91 0.39 -18.65
N GLN A 78 -8.39 1.12 -19.66
CA GLN A 78 -7.99 0.89 -21.04
C GLN A 78 -6.50 1.12 -21.25
N ARG A 79 -5.96 2.20 -20.69
CA ARG A 79 -4.55 2.52 -20.77
C ARG A 79 -3.69 1.51 -20.00
N ALA A 80 -4.09 1.12 -18.82
CA ALA A 80 -3.41 0.10 -18.03
C ALA A 80 -3.35 -1.24 -18.78
N ALA A 81 -4.45 -1.67 -19.40
CA ALA A 81 -4.47 -2.89 -20.21
C ALA A 81 -3.58 -2.81 -21.45
N ALA A 82 -3.52 -1.65 -22.10
CA ALA A 82 -2.66 -1.42 -23.29
C ALA A 82 -1.17 -1.43 -22.96
N GLU A 83 -0.78 -0.82 -21.83
CA GLU A 83 0.64 -0.67 -21.43
C GLU A 83 1.18 -1.92 -20.72
N LEU A 84 0.38 -2.55 -19.87
CA LEU A 84 0.79 -3.66 -19.00
C LEU A 84 0.36 -5.04 -19.51
N GLY A 85 -0.57 -5.09 -20.46
CA GLY A 85 -1.30 -6.30 -20.83
C GLY A 85 -2.44 -6.61 -19.86
N VAL A 86 -3.43 -7.35 -20.33
CA VAL A 86 -4.70 -7.60 -19.60
C VAL A 86 -4.47 -8.33 -18.27
N GLU A 87 -3.55 -9.29 -18.25
CA GLU A 87 -3.26 -10.08 -17.05
C GLU A 87 -2.61 -9.23 -15.95
N CYS A 88 -1.58 -8.46 -16.29
CA CYS A 88 -0.88 -7.59 -15.33
C CYS A 88 -1.77 -6.44 -14.86
N ALA A 89 -2.57 -5.84 -15.76
CA ALA A 89 -3.55 -4.81 -15.38
C ALA A 89 -4.63 -5.37 -14.44
N GLY A 90 -5.12 -6.59 -14.67
CA GLY A 90 -6.05 -7.27 -13.79
C GLY A 90 -5.46 -7.53 -12.39
N TRP A 91 -4.22 -7.98 -12.34
CA TRP A 91 -3.51 -8.15 -11.07
C TRP A 91 -3.31 -6.81 -10.34
N LEU A 92 -2.92 -5.75 -11.05
CA LEU A 92 -2.77 -4.41 -10.48
C LEU A 92 -4.07 -3.89 -9.86
N ALA A 93 -5.21 -4.14 -10.53
CA ALA A 93 -6.52 -3.70 -10.06
C ALA A 93 -7.03 -4.46 -8.83
N THR A 94 -6.72 -5.76 -8.73
CA THR A 94 -7.35 -6.66 -7.74
C THR A 94 -6.39 -7.26 -6.73
N GLY A 95 -5.09 -7.26 -7.01
CA GLY A 95 -4.06 -7.96 -6.23
C GLY A 95 -4.07 -9.48 -6.41
N ARG A 96 -4.73 -9.98 -7.44
CA ARG A 96 -4.93 -11.42 -7.66
C ARG A 96 -4.68 -11.80 -9.12
#